data_b54e345f42dde886019cdee3823dff0d
#
_entry.id   b54e345f42dde886019cdee3823dff0d
#
_cell.length_a   1.000
_cell.length_b   1.000
_cell.length_c   1.000
_cell.angle_alpha   90.00
_cell.angle_beta   90.00
_cell.angle_gamma   90.00
#
_symmetry.space_group_name_H-M   'P 1'
#
loop_
_entity.id
_entity.type
_entity.pdbx_description
1 polymer ?
#
loop_
_entity_poly.entity_id
_entity_poly.type
_entity_poly.pdbx_seq_one_letter_code
_entity_poly.pdbx_strand_id
1 'polypeptide(L)'
;TVYGIGNPDEFGKNVIKLKVNETIARNRLLFALVDILYHRTEADFKRGTFRVKGDTVDIFLAYADYAIRIYFWGDEIESIQRIDPITGKKISDEKIVTIFPANLFVTGKDSLQQAIREIQDDMVTQVHMFESEKRHLEAKRLKERTEFDLEMLRELGYCSGVENYSRYFDRRKPGARPFCLLDYFPDDYLMIIDESHVTVPQIRAMWGGDRSRKVNLVDFGFRLPSALDNRPLTFNEFESVVNQVIYVSATPAEYELRKSEGVVVEQLIRPTGLLDPEIDIRPSRN
;
A
#
# COMPACT_ATOMS: atom_id res chain seq x y z
N THR A 1 5.46 7.65 2.46
CA THR A 1 4.98 7.31 3.81
C THR A 1 5.91 6.31 4.48
N VAL A 2 6.06 6.44 5.79
CA VAL A 2 6.87 5.56 6.64
C VAL A 2 6.05 4.41 7.26
N TYR A 3 4.78 4.28 6.89
CA TYR A 3 3.91 3.19 7.35
C TYR A 3 4.14 1.92 6.52
N GLY A 4 3.92 0.75 7.15
CA GLY A 4 4.07 -0.55 6.51
C GLY A 4 3.16 -0.74 5.30
N ILE A 5 3.75 -1.15 4.19
CA ILE A 5 3.08 -1.53 2.93
C ILE A 5 3.62 -2.88 2.45
N GLY A 6 3.18 -3.36 1.29
CA GLY A 6 3.62 -4.64 0.73
C GLY A 6 5.11 -4.68 0.36
N ASN A 7 5.64 -5.88 0.15
CA ASN A 7 7.02 -6.11 -0.25
C ASN A 7 7.25 -5.62 -1.70
N PRO A 8 8.21 -4.70 -1.97
CA PRO A 8 8.48 -4.19 -3.32
C PRO A 8 8.93 -5.28 -4.30
N ASP A 9 9.68 -6.29 -3.86
CA ASP A 9 10.13 -7.38 -4.73
C ASP A 9 8.95 -8.24 -5.20
N GLU A 10 8.03 -8.58 -4.28
CA GLU A 10 6.82 -9.33 -4.63
C GLU A 10 5.90 -8.48 -5.53
N PHE A 11 5.77 -7.19 -5.27
CA PHE A 11 5.01 -6.29 -6.12
C PHE A 11 5.61 -6.22 -7.54
N GLY A 12 6.94 -6.08 -7.65
CA GLY A 12 7.65 -6.01 -8.92
C GLY A 12 7.58 -7.30 -9.77
N LYS A 13 7.56 -8.48 -9.12
CA LYS A 13 7.40 -9.78 -9.79
C LYS A 13 6.00 -9.98 -10.40
N ASN A 14 4.99 -9.34 -9.83
CA ASN A 14 3.60 -9.48 -10.21
C ASN A 14 3.12 -8.39 -11.19
N VAL A 15 4.02 -7.85 -12.01
CA VAL A 15 3.70 -6.84 -13.03
C VAL A 15 3.48 -7.52 -14.38
N ILE A 16 2.38 -7.16 -15.07
CA ILE A 16 2.08 -7.64 -16.41
C ILE A 16 2.57 -6.59 -17.43
N LYS A 17 3.43 -6.99 -18.35
CA LYS A 17 3.86 -6.15 -19.48
C LYS A 17 3.30 -6.75 -20.76
N LEU A 18 2.64 -5.93 -21.57
CA LEU A 18 2.04 -6.32 -22.84
C LEU A 18 2.50 -5.38 -23.95
N LYS A 19 2.71 -5.95 -25.12
CA LYS A 19 3.16 -5.23 -26.30
C LYS A 19 2.28 -5.58 -27.50
N VAL A 20 2.02 -4.62 -28.39
CA VAL A 20 1.36 -4.84 -29.68
C VAL A 20 2.19 -5.84 -30.52
N ASN A 21 1.51 -6.74 -31.20
CA ASN A 21 2.06 -7.89 -31.97
C ASN A 21 2.71 -8.98 -31.08
N GLU A 22 2.45 -8.97 -29.77
CA GLU A 22 2.85 -10.06 -28.89
C GLU A 22 1.82 -11.18 -28.94
N THR A 23 2.29 -12.43 -28.99
CA THR A 23 1.41 -13.61 -28.93
C THR A 23 1.25 -14.06 -27.48
N ILE A 24 0.07 -13.91 -26.97
CA ILE A 24 -0.34 -14.35 -25.64
C ILE A 24 -1.78 -14.86 -25.69
N ALA A 25 -2.03 -16.09 -25.27
CA ALA A 25 -3.40 -16.59 -25.19
C ALA A 25 -4.25 -15.69 -24.26
N ARG A 26 -5.39 -15.21 -24.78
CA ARG A 26 -6.28 -14.32 -24.04
C ARG A 26 -6.60 -14.85 -22.63
N ASN A 27 -6.89 -16.15 -22.50
CA ASN A 27 -7.18 -16.74 -21.21
C ASN A 27 -5.99 -16.65 -20.24
N ARG A 28 -4.75 -16.74 -20.75
CA ARG A 28 -3.55 -16.56 -19.92
C ARG A 28 -3.48 -15.15 -19.35
N LEU A 29 -3.81 -14.12 -20.15
CA LEU A 29 -3.91 -12.75 -19.66
C LEU A 29 -4.99 -12.63 -18.58
N LEU A 30 -6.18 -13.23 -18.78
CA LEU A 30 -7.27 -13.17 -17.80
C LEU A 30 -6.88 -13.80 -16.46
N PHE A 31 -6.21 -14.95 -16.47
CA PHE A 31 -5.67 -15.56 -15.25
C PHE A 31 -4.61 -14.69 -14.59
N ALA A 32 -3.69 -14.11 -15.38
CA ALA A 32 -2.67 -13.20 -14.84
C ALA A 32 -3.29 -11.97 -14.17
N LEU A 33 -4.37 -11.41 -14.73
CA LEU A 33 -5.11 -10.29 -14.11
C LEU A 33 -5.73 -10.68 -12.76
N VAL A 34 -6.32 -11.88 -12.67
CA VAL A 34 -6.85 -12.39 -11.39
C VAL A 34 -5.73 -12.61 -10.38
N ASP A 35 -4.59 -13.16 -10.80
CA ASP A 35 -3.44 -13.39 -9.93
C ASP A 35 -2.85 -12.09 -9.34
N ILE A 36 -2.98 -10.96 -10.06
CA ILE A 36 -2.62 -9.61 -9.58
C ILE A 36 -3.80 -8.84 -8.99
N LEU A 37 -4.84 -9.55 -8.54
CA LEU A 37 -5.99 -9.06 -7.77
C LEU A 37 -6.94 -8.13 -8.53
N TYR A 38 -7.01 -8.21 -9.88
CA TYR A 38 -8.10 -7.62 -10.64
C TYR A 38 -9.31 -8.56 -10.66
N HIS A 39 -10.50 -7.99 -10.52
CA HIS A 39 -11.75 -8.75 -10.52
C HIS A 39 -12.47 -8.65 -11.87
N ARG A 40 -12.95 -9.77 -12.38
CA ARG A 40 -13.81 -9.75 -13.56
C ARG A 40 -15.18 -9.17 -13.22
N THR A 41 -15.67 -8.28 -14.07
CA THR A 41 -17.01 -7.70 -13.95
C THR A 41 -17.70 -7.66 -15.30
N GLU A 42 -19.05 -7.66 -15.29
CA GLU A 42 -19.85 -7.45 -16.48
C GLU A 42 -20.67 -6.15 -16.39
N ALA A 43 -20.99 -5.71 -15.18
CA ALA A 43 -21.88 -4.56 -14.94
C ALA A 43 -21.14 -3.36 -14.35
N ASP A 44 -20.38 -3.54 -13.27
CA ASP A 44 -19.77 -2.44 -12.51
C ASP A 44 -18.27 -2.30 -12.86
N PHE A 45 -17.99 -1.53 -13.92
CA PHE A 45 -16.63 -1.29 -14.40
C PHE A 45 -15.97 -0.17 -13.59
N LYS A 46 -15.23 -0.57 -12.55
CA LYS A 46 -14.53 0.33 -11.62
C LYS A 46 -13.04 0.01 -11.54
N ARG A 47 -12.26 0.86 -10.85
CA ARG A 47 -10.83 0.63 -10.66
C ARG A 47 -10.55 -0.74 -10.05
N GLY A 48 -9.54 -1.43 -10.57
CA GLY A 48 -9.19 -2.80 -10.16
C GLY A 48 -10.09 -3.88 -10.75
N THR A 49 -10.88 -3.57 -11.78
CA THR A 49 -11.70 -4.57 -12.48
C THR A 49 -11.34 -4.67 -13.97
N PHE A 50 -11.68 -5.80 -14.57
CA PHE A 50 -11.59 -6.00 -16.00
C PHE A 50 -12.88 -6.63 -16.53
N ARG A 51 -13.17 -6.39 -17.82
CA ARG A 51 -14.30 -7.01 -18.54
C ARG A 51 -13.87 -7.53 -19.89
N VAL A 52 -14.58 -8.52 -20.37
CA VAL A 52 -14.30 -9.18 -21.65
C VAL A 52 -15.53 -9.06 -22.55
N LYS A 53 -15.32 -8.55 -23.77
CA LYS A 53 -16.38 -8.46 -24.80
C LYS A 53 -15.82 -8.97 -26.13
N GLY A 54 -16.19 -10.19 -26.52
CA GLY A 54 -15.63 -10.83 -27.71
C GLY A 54 -14.11 -10.95 -27.61
N ASP A 55 -13.41 -10.40 -28.58
CA ASP A 55 -11.95 -10.38 -28.64
C ASP A 55 -11.31 -9.16 -27.97
N THR A 56 -12.08 -8.45 -27.15
CA THR A 56 -11.63 -7.25 -26.47
C THR A 56 -11.58 -7.47 -24.96
N VAL A 57 -10.50 -7.03 -24.32
CA VAL A 57 -10.35 -6.99 -22.86
C VAL A 57 -10.14 -5.55 -22.42
N ASP A 58 -11.08 -5.02 -21.62
CA ASP A 58 -10.98 -3.72 -20.99
C ASP A 58 -10.53 -3.89 -19.54
N ILE A 59 -9.49 -3.16 -19.13
CA ILE A 59 -8.88 -3.23 -17.78
C ILE A 59 -8.89 -1.83 -17.19
N PHE A 60 -9.66 -1.60 -16.11
CA PHE A 60 -9.61 -0.33 -15.41
C PHE A 60 -8.52 -0.39 -14.34
N LEU A 61 -7.44 0.33 -14.60
CA LEU A 61 -6.27 0.32 -13.73
C LEU A 61 -6.62 0.81 -12.32
N ALA A 62 -6.12 0.12 -11.29
CA ALA A 62 -6.41 0.46 -9.90
C ALA A 62 -5.84 1.84 -9.47
N TYR A 63 -4.81 2.30 -10.18
CA TYR A 63 -3.99 3.48 -9.87
C TYR A 63 -4.13 4.63 -10.87
N ALA A 64 -5.04 4.53 -11.84
CA ALA A 64 -5.21 5.54 -12.89
C ALA A 64 -6.69 5.90 -13.11
N ASP A 65 -6.95 7.02 -13.78
CA ASP A 65 -8.29 7.52 -14.14
C ASP A 65 -8.74 7.04 -15.52
N TYR A 66 -7.91 6.25 -16.21
CA TYR A 66 -8.21 5.70 -17.52
C TYR A 66 -8.18 4.18 -17.47
N ALA A 67 -8.80 3.54 -18.47
CA ALA A 67 -8.74 2.10 -18.66
C ALA A 67 -7.89 1.75 -19.88
N ILE A 68 -7.38 0.54 -19.91
CA ILE A 68 -6.66 -0.04 -21.05
C ILE A 68 -7.61 -0.98 -21.78
N ARG A 69 -7.73 -0.81 -23.08
CA ARG A 69 -8.45 -1.71 -23.99
C ARG A 69 -7.46 -2.45 -24.86
N ILE A 70 -7.54 -3.77 -24.84
CA ILE A 70 -6.69 -4.66 -25.62
C ILE A 70 -7.57 -5.38 -26.64
N TYR A 71 -7.21 -5.26 -27.90
CA TYR A 71 -7.83 -6.00 -28.99
C TYR A 71 -6.98 -7.22 -29.34
N PHE A 72 -7.61 -8.37 -29.42
CA PHE A 72 -6.99 -9.63 -29.81
C PHE A 72 -7.43 -10.05 -31.19
N TRP A 73 -6.47 -10.56 -31.99
CA TRP A 73 -6.73 -11.34 -33.18
C TRP A 73 -6.23 -12.77 -32.91
N GLY A 74 -7.15 -13.68 -32.55
CA GLY A 74 -6.76 -14.98 -32.01
C GLY A 74 -5.98 -14.84 -30.71
N ASP A 75 -4.72 -15.27 -30.71
CA ASP A 75 -3.81 -15.16 -29.57
C ASP A 75 -2.79 -14.02 -29.72
N GLU A 76 -2.94 -13.15 -30.72
CA GLU A 76 -2.06 -11.99 -30.92
C GLU A 76 -2.73 -10.71 -30.46
N ILE A 77 -1.97 -9.84 -29.80
CA ILE A 77 -2.42 -8.50 -29.42
C ILE A 77 -2.35 -7.58 -30.66
N GLU A 78 -3.48 -7.31 -31.29
CA GLU A 78 -3.59 -6.46 -32.46
C GLU A 78 -3.37 -4.98 -32.12
N SER A 79 -3.98 -4.49 -31.04
CA SER A 79 -3.82 -3.11 -30.61
C SER A 79 -4.08 -2.94 -29.12
N ILE A 80 -3.46 -1.89 -28.55
CA ILE A 80 -3.64 -1.47 -27.16
C ILE A 80 -4.05 0.01 -27.17
N GLN A 81 -5.10 0.36 -26.44
CA GLN A 81 -5.63 1.72 -26.37
C GLN A 81 -5.85 2.15 -24.93
N ARG A 82 -5.58 3.43 -24.64
CA ARG A 82 -6.17 4.08 -23.47
C ARG A 82 -7.58 4.53 -23.82
N ILE A 83 -8.50 4.27 -22.92
CA ILE A 83 -9.89 4.65 -23.07
C ILE A 83 -10.41 5.36 -21.82
N ASP A 84 -11.37 6.22 -22.00
CA ASP A 84 -12.19 6.75 -20.91
C ASP A 84 -13.08 5.62 -20.35
N PRO A 85 -13.03 5.31 -19.04
CA PRO A 85 -13.75 4.16 -18.49
C PRO A 85 -15.28 4.32 -18.48
N ILE A 86 -15.78 5.55 -18.50
CA ILE A 86 -17.21 5.87 -18.45
C ILE A 86 -17.81 5.83 -19.86
N THR A 87 -17.20 6.54 -20.79
CA THR A 87 -17.72 6.69 -22.16
C THR A 87 -17.22 5.60 -23.11
N GLY A 88 -16.13 4.90 -22.76
CA GLY A 88 -15.46 3.95 -23.61
C GLY A 88 -14.73 4.57 -24.81
N LYS A 89 -14.65 5.90 -24.87
CA LYS A 89 -13.97 6.61 -25.98
C LYS A 89 -12.46 6.45 -25.87
N LYS A 90 -11.84 6.26 -27.04
CA LYS A 90 -10.39 6.21 -27.18
C LYS A 90 -9.76 7.55 -26.81
N ILE A 91 -8.71 7.50 -26.02
CA ILE A 91 -7.85 8.63 -25.64
C ILE A 91 -6.56 8.61 -26.48
N SER A 92 -5.85 7.47 -26.49
CA SER A 92 -4.61 7.29 -27.22
C SER A 92 -4.38 5.84 -27.63
N ASP A 93 -3.47 5.60 -28.59
CA ASP A 93 -2.92 4.29 -28.88
C ASP A 93 -1.62 4.10 -28.10
N GLU A 94 -1.39 2.88 -27.59
CA GLU A 94 -0.20 2.50 -26.86
C GLU A 94 0.51 1.35 -27.57
N LYS A 95 1.83 1.38 -27.62
CA LYS A 95 2.62 0.26 -28.16
C LYS A 95 2.96 -0.79 -27.10
N ILE A 96 3.11 -0.32 -25.87
CA ILE A 96 3.47 -1.13 -24.69
C ILE A 96 2.65 -0.61 -23.52
N VAL A 97 2.12 -1.51 -22.71
CA VAL A 97 1.47 -1.18 -21.45
C VAL A 97 2.06 -2.02 -20.31
N THR A 98 2.20 -1.39 -19.15
CA THR A 98 2.58 -2.06 -17.90
C THR A 98 1.39 -1.97 -16.94
N ILE A 99 0.91 -3.12 -16.47
CA ILE A 99 -0.21 -3.23 -15.54
C ILE A 99 0.35 -3.68 -14.21
N PHE A 100 0.25 -2.81 -13.21
CA PHE A 100 0.65 -3.11 -11.83
C PHE A 100 -0.49 -3.79 -11.07
N PRO A 101 -0.18 -4.56 -10.01
CA PRO A 101 -1.19 -5.19 -9.17
C PRO A 101 -2.26 -4.20 -8.66
N ALA A 102 -3.47 -4.70 -8.49
CA ALA A 102 -4.58 -3.89 -7.96
C ALA A 102 -4.44 -3.60 -6.45
N ASN A 103 -3.57 -4.33 -5.75
CA ASN A 103 -3.29 -4.13 -4.32
C ASN A 103 -1.79 -4.26 -4.04
N LEU A 104 -1.29 -3.48 -3.08
CA LEU A 104 0.12 -3.51 -2.65
C LEU A 104 0.50 -4.78 -1.90
N PHE A 105 -0.46 -5.51 -1.33
CA PHE A 105 -0.25 -6.77 -0.62
C PHE A 105 -0.49 -7.99 -1.52
N VAL A 106 0.01 -7.92 -2.76
CA VAL A 106 -0.02 -9.07 -3.67
C VAL A 106 1.07 -10.07 -3.28
N THR A 107 0.75 -11.36 -3.31
CA THR A 107 1.69 -12.43 -3.04
C THR A 107 1.40 -13.64 -3.92
N GLY A 108 2.41 -14.46 -4.20
CA GLY A 108 2.23 -15.68 -5.00
C GLY A 108 1.36 -16.72 -4.27
N LYS A 109 0.71 -17.60 -5.05
CA LYS A 109 -0.24 -18.61 -4.52
C LYS A 109 0.36 -19.51 -3.43
N ASP A 110 1.60 -19.95 -3.59
CA ASP A 110 2.27 -20.81 -2.59
C ASP A 110 2.52 -20.06 -1.28
N SER A 111 2.96 -18.79 -1.39
CA SER A 111 3.17 -17.93 -0.24
C SER A 111 1.87 -17.59 0.47
N LEU A 112 0.78 -17.40 -0.27
CA LEU A 112 -0.55 -17.20 0.29
C LEU A 112 -1.03 -18.42 1.08
N GLN A 113 -0.88 -19.61 0.54
CA GLN A 113 -1.26 -20.85 1.23
C GLN A 113 -0.46 -21.07 2.51
N GLN A 114 0.82 -20.76 2.50
CA GLN A 114 1.65 -20.80 3.71
C GLN A 114 1.19 -19.77 4.73
N ALA A 115 0.97 -18.52 4.30
CA ALA A 115 0.49 -17.45 5.18
C ALA A 115 -0.85 -17.82 5.85
N ILE A 116 -1.79 -18.41 5.09
CA ILE A 116 -3.09 -18.89 5.62
C ILE A 116 -2.89 -19.90 6.76
N ARG A 117 -1.96 -20.86 6.61
CA ARG A 117 -1.65 -21.84 7.67
C ARG A 117 -1.07 -21.18 8.90
N GLU A 118 -0.09 -20.32 8.72
CA GLU A 118 0.58 -19.60 9.84
C GLU A 118 -0.41 -18.69 10.59
N ILE A 119 -1.30 -17.97 9.87
CA ILE A 119 -2.37 -17.15 10.48
C ILE A 119 -3.33 -18.05 11.29
N GLN A 120 -3.68 -19.23 10.76
CA GLN A 120 -4.56 -20.17 11.45
C GLN A 120 -3.92 -20.72 12.73
N ASP A 121 -2.64 -21.07 12.68
CA ASP A 121 -1.89 -21.58 13.85
C ASP A 121 -1.75 -20.51 14.94
N ASP A 122 -1.42 -19.26 14.56
CA ASP A 122 -1.35 -18.16 15.50
C ASP A 122 -2.74 -17.81 16.08
N MET A 123 -3.82 -17.91 15.29
CA MET A 123 -5.18 -17.75 15.79
C MET A 123 -5.51 -18.79 16.85
N VAL A 124 -5.26 -20.06 16.59
CA VAL A 124 -5.53 -21.14 17.55
C VAL A 124 -4.75 -20.90 18.85
N THR A 125 -3.48 -20.54 18.74
CA THR A 125 -2.62 -20.24 19.90
C THR A 125 -3.17 -19.08 20.72
N GLN A 126 -3.55 -17.99 20.08
CA GLN A 126 -4.07 -16.82 20.76
C GLN A 126 -5.46 -17.04 21.39
N VAL A 127 -6.32 -17.82 20.70
CA VAL A 127 -7.64 -18.22 21.25
C VAL A 127 -7.46 -19.04 22.50
N HIS A 128 -6.59 -20.06 22.48
CA HIS A 128 -6.29 -20.87 23.68
C HIS A 128 -5.75 -20.04 24.85
N MET A 129 -4.88 -19.06 24.54
CA MET A 129 -4.38 -18.13 25.56
C MET A 129 -5.55 -17.38 26.24
N PHE A 130 -6.45 -16.76 25.47
CA PHE A 130 -7.62 -16.07 26.01
C PHE A 130 -8.55 -17.00 26.80
N GLU A 131 -8.78 -18.22 26.32
CA GLU A 131 -9.60 -19.21 27.04
C GLU A 131 -8.98 -19.60 28.38
N SER A 132 -7.66 -19.82 28.42
CA SER A 132 -6.93 -20.14 29.65
C SER A 132 -6.99 -19.01 30.69
N GLU A 133 -7.08 -17.76 30.23
CA GLU A 133 -7.28 -16.55 31.05
C GLU A 133 -8.75 -16.28 31.37
N LYS A 134 -9.70 -17.17 30.95
CA LYS A 134 -11.16 -17.02 31.11
C LYS A 134 -11.73 -15.79 30.36
N ARG A 135 -11.08 -15.36 29.32
CA ARG A 135 -11.46 -14.23 28.45
C ARG A 135 -12.23 -14.72 27.22
N HIS A 136 -13.37 -15.33 27.47
CA HIS A 136 -14.14 -16.04 26.44
C HIS A 136 -14.71 -15.11 25.34
N LEU A 137 -14.99 -13.85 25.67
CA LEU A 137 -15.49 -12.87 24.70
C LEU A 137 -14.42 -12.51 23.69
N GLU A 138 -13.20 -12.26 24.15
CA GLU A 138 -12.04 -11.96 23.30
C GLU A 138 -11.68 -13.16 22.45
N ALA A 139 -11.66 -14.36 23.01
CA ALA A 139 -11.42 -15.60 22.29
C ALA A 139 -12.42 -15.80 21.14
N LYS A 140 -13.72 -15.66 21.42
CA LYS A 140 -14.79 -15.77 20.43
C LYS A 140 -14.66 -14.73 19.33
N ARG A 141 -14.48 -13.47 19.69
CA ARG A 141 -14.35 -12.35 18.74
C ARG A 141 -13.15 -12.53 17.80
N LEU A 142 -12.00 -12.91 18.36
CA LEU A 142 -10.78 -13.14 17.56
C LEU A 142 -10.98 -14.27 16.59
N LYS A 143 -11.54 -15.40 17.07
CA LYS A 143 -11.80 -16.57 16.25
C LYS A 143 -12.73 -16.26 15.07
N GLU A 144 -13.92 -15.73 15.34
CA GLU A 144 -14.91 -15.38 14.31
C GLU A 144 -14.34 -14.43 13.26
N ARG A 145 -13.62 -13.39 13.71
CA ARG A 145 -13.02 -12.43 12.80
C ARG A 145 -11.94 -13.04 11.93
N THR A 146 -11.03 -13.82 12.53
CA THR A 146 -9.91 -14.40 11.79
C THR A 146 -10.37 -15.51 10.84
N GLU A 147 -11.34 -16.34 11.24
CA GLU A 147 -11.94 -17.36 10.36
C GLU A 147 -12.58 -16.73 9.12
N PHE A 148 -13.33 -15.64 9.30
CA PHE A 148 -13.90 -14.87 8.18
C PHE A 148 -12.81 -14.31 7.26
N ASP A 149 -11.75 -13.68 7.82
CA ASP A 149 -10.65 -13.16 7.04
C ASP A 149 -9.91 -14.27 6.27
N LEU A 150 -9.73 -15.47 6.88
CA LEU A 150 -9.13 -16.63 6.24
C LEU A 150 -9.98 -17.19 5.09
N GLU A 151 -11.30 -17.20 5.22
CA GLU A 151 -12.22 -17.57 4.15
C GLU A 151 -12.07 -16.61 2.96
N MET A 152 -12.09 -15.30 3.20
CA MET A 152 -11.89 -14.30 2.16
C MET A 152 -10.52 -14.44 1.46
N LEU A 153 -9.45 -14.72 2.21
CA LEU A 153 -8.12 -14.96 1.66
C LEU A 153 -8.08 -16.23 0.77
N ARG A 154 -8.81 -17.30 1.13
CA ARG A 154 -8.89 -18.53 0.33
C ARG A 154 -9.66 -18.32 -0.97
N GLU A 155 -10.79 -17.62 -0.90
CA GLU A 155 -11.70 -17.46 -2.04
C GLU A 155 -11.29 -16.34 -2.99
N LEU A 156 -10.83 -15.22 -2.45
CA LEU A 156 -10.56 -13.98 -3.21
C LEU A 156 -9.07 -13.60 -3.26
N GLY A 157 -8.21 -14.26 -2.48
CA GLY A 157 -6.81 -13.87 -2.33
C GLY A 157 -6.61 -12.56 -1.53
N TYR A 158 -7.68 -11.99 -0.98
CA TYR A 158 -7.69 -10.71 -0.28
C TYR A 158 -8.76 -10.68 0.81
N CYS A 159 -8.51 -9.93 1.90
CA CYS A 159 -9.51 -9.61 2.91
C CYS A 159 -9.42 -8.13 3.34
N SER A 160 -10.50 -7.62 3.94
CA SER A 160 -10.49 -6.28 4.53
C SER A 160 -9.57 -6.23 5.75
N GLY A 161 -8.55 -5.35 5.72
CA GLY A 161 -7.55 -5.28 6.76
C GLY A 161 -6.40 -6.28 6.57
N VAL A 162 -6.17 -6.73 5.31
CA VAL A 162 -5.09 -7.66 4.94
C VAL A 162 -3.71 -7.20 5.45
N GLU A 163 -3.51 -5.91 5.59
CA GLU A 163 -2.28 -5.33 6.14
C GLU A 163 -1.95 -5.84 7.56
N ASN A 164 -2.95 -6.23 8.35
CA ASN A 164 -2.73 -6.79 9.69
C ASN A 164 -2.05 -8.16 9.65
N TYR A 165 -2.05 -8.80 8.49
CA TYR A 165 -1.42 -10.08 8.20
C TYR A 165 -0.14 -9.94 7.36
N SER A 166 0.33 -8.71 7.07
CA SER A 166 1.47 -8.43 6.18
C SER A 166 2.73 -9.21 6.54
N ARG A 167 2.99 -9.42 7.84
CA ARG A 167 4.13 -10.19 8.33
C ARG A 167 4.22 -11.58 7.72
N TYR A 168 3.09 -12.30 7.59
CA TYR A 168 3.05 -13.65 7.03
C TYR A 168 3.31 -13.65 5.52
N PHE A 169 2.74 -12.67 4.80
CA PHE A 169 2.96 -12.53 3.36
C PHE A 169 4.41 -12.17 3.02
N ASP A 170 5.01 -11.30 3.82
CA ASP A 170 6.41 -10.88 3.67
C ASP A 170 7.41 -11.88 4.25
N ARG A 171 6.96 -12.93 4.96
CA ARG A 171 7.77 -13.90 5.70
C ARG A 171 8.72 -13.24 6.70
N ARG A 172 8.29 -12.13 7.31
CA ARG A 172 9.05 -11.40 8.31
C ARG A 172 8.90 -12.05 9.68
N LYS A 173 9.99 -12.02 10.46
CA LYS A 173 9.93 -12.41 11.87
C LYS A 173 9.11 -11.40 12.68
N PRO A 174 8.45 -11.82 13.77
CA PRO A 174 7.79 -10.89 14.69
C PRO A 174 8.73 -9.74 15.11
N GLY A 175 8.22 -8.50 15.09
CA GLY A 175 8.97 -7.29 15.43
C GLY A 175 9.91 -6.76 14.34
N ALA A 176 10.14 -7.49 13.26
CA ALA A 176 10.98 -7.02 12.17
C ALA A 176 10.38 -5.76 11.49
N ARG A 177 11.26 -4.90 10.97
CA ARG A 177 10.90 -3.70 10.24
C ARG A 177 9.99 -4.03 9.06
N PRO A 178 8.82 -3.39 8.91
CA PRO A 178 8.00 -3.56 7.72
C PRO A 178 8.62 -2.84 6.52
N PHE A 179 8.28 -3.28 5.31
CA PHE A 179 8.53 -2.49 4.11
C PHE A 179 7.66 -1.24 4.11
N CYS A 180 8.18 -0.14 3.61
CA CYS A 180 7.47 1.12 3.48
C CYS A 180 7.69 1.74 2.09
N LEU A 181 7.12 2.89 1.81
CA LEU A 181 7.28 3.55 0.51
C LEU A 181 8.76 3.80 0.15
N LEU A 182 9.62 4.03 1.15
CA LEU A 182 11.04 4.30 0.91
C LEU A 182 11.78 3.09 0.33
N ASP A 183 11.32 1.87 0.59
CA ASP A 183 11.89 0.64 0.04
C ASP A 183 11.57 0.43 -1.46
N TYR A 184 10.68 1.25 -2.04
CA TYR A 184 10.36 1.24 -3.47
C TYR A 184 11.24 2.17 -4.32
N PHE A 185 12.04 3.02 -3.65
CA PHE A 185 12.99 3.89 -4.33
C PHE A 185 14.32 3.17 -4.54
N PRO A 186 15.11 3.56 -5.55
CA PRO A 186 16.48 3.09 -5.68
C PRO A 186 17.30 3.55 -4.45
N ASP A 187 18.40 2.85 -4.15
CA ASP A 187 19.26 3.19 -2.99
C ASP A 187 19.80 4.62 -3.07
N ASP A 188 20.06 5.12 -4.27
CA ASP A 188 20.51 6.49 -4.53
C ASP A 188 19.30 7.40 -4.82
N TYR A 189 18.66 7.90 -3.77
CA TYR A 189 17.57 8.87 -3.87
C TYR A 189 17.80 10.08 -2.96
N LEU A 190 17.26 11.21 -3.40
CA LEU A 190 17.22 12.45 -2.64
C LEU A 190 15.83 12.62 -2.00
N MET A 191 15.80 12.76 -0.69
CA MET A 191 14.58 13.10 0.04
C MET A 191 14.51 14.58 0.35
N ILE A 192 13.39 15.20 0.06
CA ILE A 192 13.11 16.59 0.45
C ILE A 192 12.00 16.55 1.49
N ILE A 193 12.29 17.04 2.70
CA ILE A 193 11.32 17.08 3.81
C ILE A 193 10.87 18.52 3.98
N ASP A 194 9.66 18.80 3.51
CA ASP A 194 9.02 20.09 3.68
C ASP A 194 8.46 20.27 5.08
N GLU A 195 8.49 21.52 5.59
CA GLU A 195 8.11 21.86 6.97
C GLU A 195 8.75 20.90 7.98
N SER A 196 10.05 20.69 7.83
CA SER A 196 10.78 19.63 8.54
C SER A 196 10.69 19.76 10.06
N HIS A 197 10.62 20.99 10.58
CA HIS A 197 10.46 21.27 12.02
C HIS A 197 9.16 20.70 12.61
N VAL A 198 8.15 20.42 11.77
CA VAL A 198 6.90 19.72 12.15
C VAL A 198 6.91 18.27 11.69
N THR A 199 7.35 18.01 10.45
CA THR A 199 7.32 16.69 9.83
C THR A 199 8.20 15.67 10.57
N VAL A 200 9.41 16.04 10.96
CA VAL A 200 10.33 15.15 11.67
C VAL A 200 9.80 14.73 13.05
N PRO A 201 9.31 15.63 13.92
CA PRO A 201 8.63 15.25 15.15
C PRO A 201 7.41 14.35 14.94
N GLN A 202 6.61 14.58 13.89
CA GLN A 202 5.48 13.71 13.56
C GLN A 202 5.93 12.28 13.23
N ILE A 203 6.95 12.13 12.37
CA ILE A 203 7.53 10.81 12.05
C ILE A 203 7.97 10.10 13.33
N ARG A 204 8.62 10.82 14.24
CA ARG A 204 9.09 10.29 15.53
C ARG A 204 7.94 9.79 16.41
N ALA A 205 6.81 10.49 16.42
CA ALA A 205 5.65 10.16 17.26
C ALA A 205 4.77 9.03 16.67
N MET A 206 4.78 8.82 15.35
CA MET A 206 3.86 7.91 14.66
C MET A 206 3.88 6.49 15.21
N TRP A 207 5.08 5.93 15.43
CA TRP A 207 5.21 4.55 15.94
C TRP A 207 4.57 4.37 17.30
N GLY A 208 4.81 5.28 18.24
CA GLY A 208 4.24 5.20 19.60
C GLY A 208 2.72 5.28 19.62
N GLY A 209 2.16 6.20 18.83
CA GLY A 209 0.70 6.37 18.71
C GLY A 209 0.01 5.15 18.08
N ASP A 210 0.59 4.60 16.98
CA ASP A 210 0.06 3.41 16.34
C ASP A 210 0.14 2.18 17.26
N ARG A 211 1.27 1.97 17.92
CA ARG A 211 1.46 0.87 18.86
C ARG A 211 0.44 0.91 20.01
N SER A 212 0.26 2.05 20.64
CA SER A 212 -0.71 2.21 21.74
C SER A 212 -2.12 1.80 21.32
N ARG A 213 -2.57 2.24 20.14
CA ARG A 213 -3.87 1.86 19.59
C ARG A 213 -3.97 0.36 19.31
N LYS A 214 -2.95 -0.23 18.69
CA LYS A 214 -2.98 -1.64 18.27
C LYS A 214 -2.84 -2.61 19.44
N VAL A 215 -2.10 -2.26 20.47
CA VAL A 215 -2.05 -3.07 21.71
C VAL A 215 -3.47 -3.28 22.24
N ASN A 216 -4.26 -2.23 22.35
CA ASN A 216 -5.66 -2.38 22.78
C ASN A 216 -6.48 -3.28 21.83
N LEU A 217 -6.28 -3.19 20.51
CA LEU A 217 -7.00 -4.04 19.57
C LEU A 217 -6.64 -5.53 19.71
N VAL A 218 -5.36 -5.82 20.00
CA VAL A 218 -4.90 -7.18 20.27
C VAL A 218 -5.40 -7.66 21.64
N ASP A 219 -5.23 -6.86 22.69
CA ASP A 219 -5.63 -7.22 24.05
C ASP A 219 -7.13 -7.51 24.16
N PHE A 220 -7.96 -6.79 23.41
CA PHE A 220 -9.41 -7.03 23.41
C PHE A 220 -9.89 -8.01 22.33
N GLY A 221 -9.00 -8.76 21.68
CA GLY A 221 -9.33 -9.81 20.71
C GLY A 221 -9.90 -9.31 19.39
N PHE A 222 -9.63 -8.05 18.99
CA PHE A 222 -10.06 -7.52 17.70
C PHE A 222 -9.08 -7.84 16.57
N ARG A 223 -7.82 -8.13 16.91
CA ARG A 223 -6.74 -8.45 15.98
C ARG A 223 -5.79 -9.48 16.56
N LEU A 224 -5.14 -10.24 15.68
CA LEU A 224 -3.98 -11.07 16.06
C LEU A 224 -2.79 -10.19 16.45
N PRO A 225 -1.84 -10.70 17.25
CA PRO A 225 -0.58 -10.01 17.57
C PRO A 225 0.20 -9.53 16.35
N SER A 226 0.07 -10.21 15.21
CA SER A 226 0.69 -9.84 13.93
C SER A 226 0.33 -8.42 13.46
N ALA A 227 -0.82 -7.89 13.89
CA ALA A 227 -1.23 -6.52 13.56
C ALA A 227 -0.22 -5.48 14.08
N LEU A 228 0.52 -5.78 15.15
CA LEU A 228 1.58 -4.94 15.70
C LEU A 228 2.79 -4.80 14.76
N ASP A 229 2.96 -5.75 13.83
CA ASP A 229 4.09 -5.78 12.89
C ASP A 229 3.81 -4.99 11.60
N ASN A 230 2.54 -4.63 11.32
CA ASN A 230 2.20 -3.64 10.31
C ASN A 230 2.14 -2.25 10.96
N ARG A 231 3.21 -1.54 10.96
CA ARG A 231 3.43 -0.34 11.75
C ARG A 231 4.23 0.71 10.99
N PRO A 232 4.21 1.97 11.43
CA PRO A 232 5.22 2.94 11.00
C PRO A 232 6.62 2.48 11.40
N LEU A 233 7.60 2.95 10.67
CA LEU A 233 8.99 2.81 11.10
C LEU A 233 9.18 3.46 12.47
N THR A 234 10.02 2.88 13.30
CA THR A 234 10.60 3.63 14.43
C THR A 234 11.48 4.74 13.88
N PHE A 235 11.76 5.77 14.67
CA PHE A 235 12.58 6.88 14.19
C PHE A 235 14.00 6.44 13.79
N ASN A 236 14.60 5.51 14.53
CA ASN A 236 15.91 4.95 14.18
C ASN A 236 15.87 4.15 12.86
N GLU A 237 14.81 3.39 12.63
CA GLU A 237 14.61 2.69 11.34
C GLU A 237 14.45 3.68 10.19
N PHE A 238 13.69 4.77 10.40
CA PHE A 238 13.56 5.84 9.42
C PHE A 238 14.92 6.44 9.08
N GLU A 239 15.73 6.82 10.08
CA GLU A 239 17.07 7.37 9.86
C GLU A 239 17.98 6.39 9.11
N SER A 240 17.81 5.07 9.31
CA SER A 240 18.66 4.05 8.66
C SER A 240 18.35 3.82 7.18
N VAL A 241 17.14 4.17 6.71
CA VAL A 241 16.74 4.00 5.31
C VAL A 241 16.87 5.27 4.48
N VAL A 242 17.13 6.39 5.14
CA VAL A 242 17.32 7.68 4.48
C VAL A 242 18.74 7.77 3.92
N ASN A 243 18.88 8.12 2.62
CA ASN A 243 20.17 8.33 1.98
C ASN A 243 20.58 9.81 2.07
N GLN A 244 20.08 10.66 1.17
CA GLN A 244 20.35 12.10 1.14
C GLN A 244 19.09 12.87 1.48
N VAL A 245 19.21 13.93 2.31
CA VAL A 245 18.06 14.74 2.73
C VAL A 245 18.33 16.22 2.56
N ILE A 246 17.33 16.93 2.06
CA ILE A 246 17.20 18.37 2.17
C ILE A 246 16.04 18.66 3.13
N TYR A 247 16.33 19.36 4.22
CA TYR A 247 15.30 19.86 5.13
C TYR A 247 14.88 21.26 4.68
N VAL A 248 13.58 21.46 4.47
CA VAL A 248 12.99 22.75 4.12
C VAL A 248 12.14 23.23 5.29
N SER A 249 12.42 24.44 5.80
CA SER A 249 11.69 25.01 6.93
C SER A 249 11.93 26.50 7.03
N ALA A 250 10.88 27.26 7.38
CA ALA A 250 11.02 28.67 7.74
C ALA A 250 11.66 28.84 9.14
N THR A 251 11.53 27.84 10.00
CA THR A 251 12.00 27.84 11.40
C THR A 251 12.65 26.48 11.71
N PRO A 252 13.85 26.20 11.16
CA PRO A 252 14.52 24.92 11.40
C PRO A 252 14.76 24.68 12.90
N ALA A 253 14.57 23.45 13.34
CA ALA A 253 14.76 23.05 14.73
C ALA A 253 16.18 22.46 14.96
N GLU A 254 16.49 22.16 16.21
CA GLU A 254 17.80 21.62 16.59
C GLU A 254 18.19 20.34 15.83
N TYR A 255 17.21 19.49 15.52
CA TYR A 255 17.46 18.24 14.80
C TYR A 255 18.04 18.50 13.40
N GLU A 256 17.41 19.37 12.61
CA GLU A 256 17.85 19.71 11.25
C GLU A 256 19.21 20.39 11.27
N LEU A 257 19.40 21.36 12.16
CA LEU A 257 20.67 22.08 12.31
C LEU A 257 21.82 21.14 12.67
N ARG A 258 21.56 20.16 13.54
CA ARG A 258 22.57 19.15 13.92
C ARG A 258 22.86 18.20 12.76
N LYS A 259 21.84 17.75 12.01
CA LYS A 259 22.00 16.82 10.88
C LYS A 259 22.67 17.47 9.67
N SER A 260 22.49 18.78 9.46
CA SER A 260 23.14 19.54 8.41
C SER A 260 24.51 20.10 8.83
N GLU A 261 24.98 19.77 10.05
CA GLU A 261 26.24 20.31 10.61
C GLU A 261 26.31 21.84 10.60
N GLY A 262 25.14 22.48 10.69
CA GLY A 262 25.01 23.95 10.65
C GLY A 262 25.05 24.54 9.24
N VAL A 263 25.13 23.75 8.18
CA VAL A 263 25.04 24.24 6.81
C VAL A 263 23.60 24.62 6.51
N VAL A 264 23.36 25.92 6.31
CA VAL A 264 22.05 26.50 6.04
C VAL A 264 22.13 27.36 4.78
N VAL A 265 21.15 27.16 3.88
CA VAL A 265 20.94 28.01 2.72
C VAL A 265 19.71 28.89 2.98
N GLU A 266 19.91 30.17 3.15
CA GLU A 266 18.83 31.13 3.42
C GLU A 266 18.19 31.61 2.11
N GLN A 267 16.85 31.57 2.05
CA GLN A 267 16.06 32.07 0.94
C GLN A 267 15.16 33.19 1.44
N LEU A 268 15.68 34.39 1.43
CA LEU A 268 15.06 35.58 2.05
C LEU A 268 14.04 36.29 1.16
N ILE A 269 14.09 36.05 -0.15
CA ILE A 269 13.24 36.74 -1.11
C ILE A 269 12.07 35.88 -1.53
N ARG A 270 10.84 36.36 -1.34
CA ARG A 270 9.62 35.78 -1.88
C ARG A 270 9.25 36.49 -3.20
N PRO A 271 9.59 35.91 -4.38
CA PRO A 271 9.45 36.62 -5.67
C PRO A 271 8.00 36.62 -6.20
N THR A 272 7.03 36.16 -5.44
CA THR A 272 5.67 35.93 -5.92
C THR A 272 4.80 37.17 -6.05
N GLY A 273 5.21 38.31 -5.47
CA GLY A 273 4.41 39.54 -5.43
C GLY A 273 3.08 39.41 -4.66
N LEU A 274 2.84 38.26 -4.03
CA LEU A 274 1.68 38.08 -3.18
C LEU A 274 1.93 38.70 -1.81
N LEU A 275 1.01 39.56 -1.38
CA LEU A 275 1.00 40.08 -0.03
C LEU A 275 0.54 39.01 0.95
N ASP A 276 1.03 39.08 2.19
CA ASP A 276 0.49 38.23 3.27
C ASP A 276 -0.98 38.57 3.51
N PRO A 277 -1.81 37.60 3.91
CA PRO A 277 -3.23 37.84 4.18
C PRO A 277 -3.38 38.85 5.33
N GLU A 278 -4.39 39.72 5.21
CA GLU A 278 -4.76 40.64 6.28
C GLU A 278 -5.29 39.85 7.48
N ILE A 279 -4.68 40.05 8.65
CA ILE A 279 -5.06 39.28 9.85
C ILE A 279 -5.86 40.22 10.78
N ASP A 280 -7.12 39.85 11.04
CA ASP A 280 -7.99 40.51 12.01
C ASP A 280 -8.06 39.69 13.32
N ILE A 281 -7.45 40.19 14.37
CA ILE A 281 -7.43 39.54 15.67
C ILE A 281 -8.64 40.00 16.49
N ARG A 282 -9.59 39.11 16.71
CA ARG A 282 -10.79 39.37 17.52
C ARG A 282 -10.73 38.64 18.85
N PRO A 283 -11.19 39.26 19.96
CA PRO A 283 -11.30 38.52 21.22
C PRO A 283 -12.32 37.37 21.10
N SER A 284 -11.90 36.17 21.49
CA SER A 284 -12.85 35.06 21.62
C SER A 284 -13.68 35.30 22.88
N ARG A 285 -14.93 35.66 22.69
CA ARG A 285 -15.91 35.68 23.81
C ARG A 285 -16.48 34.27 23.89
N ASN A 286 -16.41 33.68 25.11
CA ASN A 286 -17.20 32.53 25.50
C ASN A 286 -18.67 32.98 25.69
#